data_91e56905cbe52f7c14a3f2370baed2fd
#
_entry.id   91e56905cbe52f7c14a3f2370baed2fd
#
_cell.length_a   1.000
_cell.length_b   1.000
_cell.length_c   1.000
_cell.angle_alpha   90.00
_cell.angle_beta   90.00
_cell.angle_gamma   90.00
#
_symmetry.space_group_name_H-M   'P 1'
#
loop_
_entity.id
_entity.type
_entity.pdbx_description
1 polymer ?
#
loop_
_entity_poly.entity_id
_entity_poly.type
_entity_poly.pdbx_seq_one_letter_code
_entity_poly.pdbx_strand_id
1 'polypeptide(L)'
;MRKVKQLLIRRGGQNIALVEDLCSVWDIGRGLIGSQEPDITEGLFEGVLLRTPGYRKKCRGIINSIHMIGMRYPISVFWISENIIVDKAYAKPGIHVYSSNRPSTAVLELSKEAFPVLNTGDVLSFEPIA
;
A
#
# COMPACT_ATOMS: atom_id res chain seq x y z
N MET A 1 14.49 -4.41 18.68
CA MET A 1 13.85 -3.38 17.87
C MET A 1 13.88 -3.84 16.40
N ARG A 2 12.72 -3.85 15.78
CA ARG A 2 12.62 -4.34 14.41
C ARG A 2 12.98 -3.22 13.43
N LYS A 3 13.89 -3.50 12.51
CA LYS A 3 14.17 -2.56 11.42
C LYS A 3 13.17 -2.82 10.30
N VAL A 4 12.42 -1.79 9.94
CA VAL A 4 11.52 -1.84 8.81
C VAL A 4 12.25 -1.30 7.59
N LYS A 5 12.20 -2.06 6.49
CA LYS A 5 12.76 -1.57 5.22
C LYS A 5 11.93 -0.44 4.67
N GLN A 6 12.60 0.55 4.16
CA GLN A 6 11.94 1.63 3.40
C GLN A 6 12.18 1.45 1.92
N LEU A 7 11.16 1.76 1.14
CA LEU A 7 11.22 1.70 -0.32
C LEU A 7 10.85 3.05 -0.89
N LEU A 8 11.59 3.46 -1.92
CA LEU A 8 11.23 4.60 -2.74
C LEU A 8 10.41 4.08 -3.92
N ILE A 9 9.22 4.62 -4.10
CA ILE A 9 8.34 4.25 -5.21
C ILE A 9 8.48 5.30 -6.29
N ARG A 10 8.73 4.84 -7.51
CA ARG A 10 8.89 5.69 -8.67
C ARG A 10 7.96 5.27 -9.79
N ARG A 11 7.54 6.25 -10.57
CA ARG A 11 6.75 6.04 -11.79
C ARG A 11 7.43 6.79 -12.93
N GLY A 12 7.99 6.04 -13.89
CA GLY A 12 8.63 6.63 -15.06
C GLY A 12 9.77 7.59 -14.72
N GLY A 13 10.57 7.30 -13.72
CA GLY A 13 11.67 8.17 -13.31
C GLY A 13 11.29 9.27 -12.33
N GLN A 14 10.00 9.43 -12.04
CA GLN A 14 9.52 10.40 -11.07
C GLN A 14 9.39 9.75 -9.69
N ASN A 15 9.96 10.38 -8.66
CA ASN A 15 9.79 9.92 -7.28
C ASN A 15 8.37 10.22 -6.82
N ILE A 16 7.65 9.21 -6.33
CA ILE A 16 6.24 9.33 -5.96
C ILE A 16 6.05 9.20 -4.46
N ALA A 17 6.62 8.18 -3.84
CA ALA A 17 6.30 7.85 -2.46
C ALA A 17 7.47 7.22 -1.74
N LEU A 18 7.48 7.39 -0.41
CA LEU A 18 8.41 6.72 0.48
C LEU A 18 7.58 5.88 1.44
N VAL A 19 7.77 4.57 1.43
CA VAL A 19 6.92 3.65 2.16
C VAL A 19 7.73 2.65 2.97
N GLU A 20 7.09 2.09 4.00
CA GLU A 20 7.64 0.96 4.73
C GLU A 20 7.22 -0.34 4.04
N ASP A 21 8.18 -1.25 3.89
CA ASP A 21 7.94 -2.56 3.27
C ASP A 21 7.53 -3.56 4.35
N LEU A 22 6.26 -3.93 4.37
CA LEU A 22 5.70 -4.84 5.34
C LEU A 22 5.40 -6.18 4.68
N CYS A 23 6.27 -7.16 4.89
CA CYS A 23 6.13 -8.47 4.26
C CYS A 23 5.94 -9.63 5.25
N SER A 24 5.86 -9.35 6.54
CA SER A 24 5.52 -10.39 7.52
C SER A 24 3.99 -10.45 7.72
N VAL A 25 3.50 -11.60 8.15
CA VAL A 25 2.06 -11.79 8.42
C VAL A 25 1.56 -10.78 9.46
N TRP A 26 2.36 -10.50 10.47
CA TRP A 26 2.00 -9.53 11.51
C TRP A 26 1.91 -8.12 10.97
N ASP A 27 2.89 -7.72 10.15
CA ASP A 27 2.92 -6.39 9.57
C ASP A 27 1.75 -6.19 8.60
N ILE A 28 1.43 -7.20 7.78
CA ILE A 28 0.32 -7.15 6.84
C ILE A 28 -1.01 -6.99 7.58
N GLY A 29 -1.23 -7.76 8.65
CA GLY A 29 -2.46 -7.66 9.42
C GLY A 29 -2.62 -6.33 10.14
N ARG A 30 -1.51 -5.67 10.46
CA ARG A 30 -1.53 -4.40 11.16
C ARG A 30 -1.71 -3.21 10.20
N GLY A 31 -1.00 -3.21 9.06
CA GLY A 31 -1.04 -2.09 8.11
C GLY A 31 -0.80 -0.76 8.79
N LEU A 32 -1.70 0.19 8.57
CA LEU A 32 -1.63 1.54 9.16
C LEU A 32 -2.46 1.69 10.43
N ILE A 33 -3.05 0.60 10.95
CA ILE A 33 -3.88 0.67 12.16
C ILE A 33 -3.04 1.19 13.34
N GLY A 34 -3.53 2.23 13.99
CA GLY A 34 -2.85 2.84 15.13
C GLY A 34 -1.69 3.75 14.78
N SER A 35 -1.38 3.91 13.51
CA SER A 35 -0.33 4.82 13.05
C SER A 35 -0.83 6.24 12.96
N GLN A 36 0.09 7.20 12.93
CA GLN A 36 -0.25 8.57 12.59
C GLN A 36 -0.70 8.63 11.14
N GLU A 37 -1.56 9.60 10.82
CA GLU A 37 -2.01 9.78 9.45
C GLU A 37 -0.81 10.05 8.54
N PRO A 38 -0.63 9.26 7.47
CA PRO A 38 0.45 9.52 6.52
C PRO A 38 0.21 10.84 5.80
N ASP A 39 1.30 11.52 5.50
CA ASP A 39 1.26 12.87 4.93
C ASP A 39 2.13 12.89 3.68
N ILE A 40 2.44 14.09 3.22
CA ILE A 40 3.38 14.33 2.13
C ILE A 40 4.60 14.99 2.74
N THR A 41 5.77 14.35 2.57
CA THR A 41 7.03 14.88 3.08
C THR A 41 8.00 15.04 1.93
N GLU A 42 8.49 16.25 1.73
CA GLU A 42 9.41 16.60 0.64
C GLU A 42 8.87 16.19 -0.74
N GLY A 43 7.56 16.36 -0.94
CA GLY A 43 6.91 16.02 -2.20
C GLY A 43 6.62 14.54 -2.39
N LEU A 44 6.90 13.70 -1.40
CA LEU A 44 6.66 12.26 -1.48
C LEU A 44 5.50 11.88 -0.58
N PHE A 45 4.58 11.05 -1.11
CA PHE A 45 3.51 10.47 -0.31
C PHE A 45 4.10 9.46 0.67
N GLU A 46 3.59 9.45 1.89
CA GLU A 46 3.97 8.47 2.90
C GLU A 46 2.97 7.33 2.93
N GLY A 47 3.43 6.16 3.38
CA GLY A 47 2.54 5.02 3.56
C GLY A 47 3.28 3.71 3.76
N VAL A 48 2.60 2.63 3.44
CA VAL A 48 3.12 1.27 3.60
C VAL A 48 2.82 0.44 2.36
N LEU A 49 3.71 -0.51 2.08
CA LEU A 49 3.50 -1.53 1.05
C LEU A 49 3.34 -2.88 1.75
N LEU A 50 2.18 -3.49 1.57
CA LEU A 50 1.87 -4.81 2.12
C LEU A 50 2.08 -5.83 1.02
N ARG A 51 3.01 -6.78 1.24
CA ARG A 51 3.33 -7.81 0.23
C ARG A 51 3.13 -9.19 0.80
N THR A 52 2.56 -10.09 -0.01
CA THR A 52 2.52 -11.50 0.37
C THR A 52 3.92 -12.10 0.24
N PRO A 53 4.34 -12.96 1.18
CA PRO A 53 5.56 -13.75 0.98
C PRO A 53 5.42 -14.56 -0.31
N GLY A 54 6.44 -14.54 -1.16
CA GLY A 54 6.39 -15.10 -2.51
C GLY A 54 6.06 -16.59 -2.59
N TYR A 55 6.29 -17.35 -1.53
CA TYR A 55 5.98 -18.78 -1.51
C TYR A 55 4.54 -19.10 -1.09
N ARG A 56 3.75 -18.08 -0.71
CA ARG A 56 2.39 -18.31 -0.19
C ARG A 56 1.34 -17.90 -1.20
N LYS A 57 1.23 -18.67 -2.26
CA LYS A 57 0.16 -18.48 -3.25
C LYS A 57 -1.24 -18.53 -2.63
N LYS A 58 -1.39 -19.27 -1.52
CA LYS A 58 -2.67 -19.38 -0.80
C LYS A 58 -3.11 -18.07 -0.14
N CYS A 59 -2.22 -17.09 -0.02
CA CYS A 59 -2.54 -15.82 0.61
C CYS A 59 -3.01 -14.76 -0.37
N ARG A 60 -3.13 -15.07 -1.65
CA ARG A 60 -3.57 -14.10 -2.66
C ARG A 60 -4.90 -13.46 -2.34
N GLY A 61 -5.86 -14.26 -1.85
CA GLY A 61 -7.18 -13.74 -1.49
C GLY A 61 -7.16 -12.82 -0.28
N ILE A 62 -6.20 -13.01 0.62
CA ILE A 62 -6.08 -12.20 1.82
C ILE A 62 -5.65 -10.77 1.49
N ILE A 63 -4.74 -10.63 0.51
CA ILE A 63 -4.20 -9.31 0.18
C ILE A 63 -5.12 -8.52 -0.75
N ASN A 64 -6.12 -9.18 -1.35
CA ASN A 64 -7.08 -8.49 -2.21
C ASN A 64 -8.13 -7.71 -1.43
N SER A 65 -8.18 -7.85 -0.11
CA SER A 65 -9.16 -7.16 0.72
C SER A 65 -8.47 -6.47 1.88
N ILE A 66 -8.93 -5.26 2.18
CA ILE A 66 -8.52 -4.55 3.37
C ILE A 66 -9.76 -4.09 4.14
N HIS A 67 -9.64 -3.94 5.44
CA HIS A 67 -10.68 -3.33 6.25
C HIS A 67 -10.15 -2.04 6.88
N MET A 68 -11.08 -1.15 7.21
CA MET A 68 -10.73 0.13 7.80
C MET A 68 -11.14 0.23 9.27
N ILE A 69 -11.40 -0.92 9.91
CA ILE A 69 -11.75 -0.98 11.32
C ILE A 69 -10.54 -0.53 12.14
N GLY A 70 -10.74 0.43 13.05
CA GLY A 70 -9.66 0.98 13.85
C GLY A 70 -8.89 2.11 13.22
N MET A 71 -9.16 2.43 11.98
CA MET A 71 -8.54 3.58 11.31
C MET A 71 -9.25 4.86 11.71
N ARG A 72 -8.47 5.94 11.83
CA ARG A 72 -8.97 7.27 12.24
C ARG A 72 -9.04 8.27 11.10
N TYR A 73 -8.54 7.89 9.92
CA TYR A 73 -8.40 8.80 8.77
C TYR A 73 -8.55 8.00 7.49
N PRO A 74 -8.94 8.66 6.39
CA PRO A 74 -9.00 7.99 5.09
C PRO A 74 -7.60 7.80 4.51
N ILE A 75 -7.47 6.82 3.64
CA ILE A 75 -6.22 6.53 2.92
C ILE A 75 -6.52 6.21 1.46
N SER A 76 -5.49 6.31 0.64
CA SER A 76 -5.52 5.82 -0.73
C SER A 76 -5.01 4.38 -0.74
N VAL A 77 -5.72 3.50 -1.41
CA VAL A 77 -5.36 2.08 -1.50
C VAL A 77 -5.17 1.71 -2.97
N PHE A 78 -4.05 1.08 -3.26
CA PHE A 78 -3.72 0.64 -4.62
C PHE A 78 -3.36 -0.83 -4.59
N TRP A 79 -4.09 -1.66 -5.34
CA TRP A 79 -3.78 -3.07 -5.49
C TRP A 79 -2.80 -3.22 -6.65
N ILE A 80 -1.74 -4.00 -6.44
CA ILE A 80 -0.62 -4.10 -7.37
C ILE A 80 -0.38 -5.56 -7.72
N SER A 81 -0.18 -5.81 -9.02
CA SER A 81 0.24 -7.10 -9.54
C SER A 81 1.33 -6.86 -10.56
N GLU A 82 2.48 -7.52 -10.38
CA GLU A 82 3.63 -7.39 -11.29
C GLU A 82 4.02 -5.93 -11.54
N ASN A 83 4.08 -5.15 -10.46
CA ASN A 83 4.46 -3.73 -10.47
C ASN A 83 3.46 -2.81 -11.19
N ILE A 84 2.28 -3.31 -11.50
CA ILE A 84 1.23 -2.54 -12.17
C ILE A 84 0.07 -2.37 -11.20
N ILE A 85 -0.44 -1.13 -11.10
CA ILE A 85 -1.65 -0.87 -10.32
C ILE A 85 -2.83 -1.47 -11.08
N VAL A 86 -3.50 -2.44 -10.46
CA VAL A 86 -4.65 -3.12 -11.10
C VAL A 86 -5.98 -2.60 -10.60
N ASP A 87 -6.00 -1.91 -9.45
CA ASP A 87 -7.21 -1.33 -8.90
C ASP A 87 -6.84 -0.27 -7.86
N LYS A 88 -7.78 0.62 -7.53
CA LYS A 88 -7.57 1.60 -6.47
C LYS A 88 -8.87 1.92 -5.76
N ALA A 89 -8.77 2.40 -4.52
CA ALA A 89 -9.92 2.84 -3.74
C ALA A 89 -9.51 3.98 -2.80
N TYR A 90 -10.46 4.87 -2.56
CA TYR A 90 -10.36 5.86 -1.49
C TYR A 90 -11.07 5.27 -0.28
N ALA A 91 -10.29 4.81 0.69
CA ALA A 91 -10.82 4.03 1.80
C ALA A 91 -11.08 4.92 3.01
N LYS A 92 -12.33 4.96 3.45
CA LYS A 92 -12.75 5.77 4.60
C LYS A 92 -12.78 4.92 5.86
N PRO A 93 -12.54 5.52 7.04
CA PRO A 93 -12.67 4.81 8.32
C PRO A 93 -14.07 4.20 8.47
N GLY A 94 -14.15 3.05 9.13
CA GLY A 94 -15.41 2.39 9.40
C GLY A 94 -15.32 0.88 9.25
N ILE A 95 -16.48 0.24 9.20
CA ILE A 95 -16.59 -1.21 9.13
C ILE A 95 -16.55 -1.76 7.70
N HIS A 96 -16.36 -0.91 6.71
CA HIS A 96 -16.36 -1.32 5.32
C HIS A 96 -15.12 -2.11 4.97
N VAL A 97 -15.28 -3.09 4.09
CA VAL A 97 -14.19 -3.85 3.48
C VAL A 97 -14.03 -3.35 2.05
N TYR A 98 -12.82 -3.06 1.67
CA TYR A 98 -12.47 -2.64 0.32
C TYR A 98 -11.73 -3.78 -0.37
N SER A 99 -12.19 -4.19 -1.53
CA SER A 99 -11.65 -5.35 -2.24
C SER A 99 -11.40 -5.02 -3.70
N SER A 100 -10.38 -5.66 -4.26
CA SER A 100 -10.16 -5.62 -5.70
C SER A 100 -10.80 -6.85 -6.35
N ASN A 101 -11.33 -6.67 -7.55
CA ASN A 101 -11.84 -7.76 -8.36
C ASN A 101 -10.72 -8.49 -9.12
N ARG A 102 -9.49 -7.98 -9.05
CA ARG A 102 -8.35 -8.57 -9.73
C ARG A 102 -7.36 -9.14 -8.73
N PRO A 103 -6.70 -10.27 -9.06
CA PRO A 103 -5.65 -10.80 -8.21
C PRO A 103 -4.53 -9.77 -8.03
N SER A 104 -4.06 -9.62 -6.81
CA SER A 104 -2.94 -8.74 -6.51
C SER A 104 -1.97 -9.43 -5.56
N THR A 105 -0.69 -9.05 -5.68
CA THR A 105 0.37 -9.59 -4.84
C THR A 105 0.85 -8.59 -3.80
N ALA A 106 0.41 -7.34 -3.94
CA ALA A 106 0.77 -6.28 -3.01
C ALA A 106 -0.36 -5.26 -2.93
N VAL A 107 -0.46 -4.62 -1.77
CA VAL A 107 -1.37 -3.49 -1.55
C VAL A 107 -0.54 -2.32 -1.05
N LEU A 108 -0.67 -1.20 -1.74
CA LEU A 108 0.01 0.04 -1.39
C LEU A 108 -0.99 0.96 -0.72
N GLU A 109 -0.73 1.32 0.54
CA GLU A 109 -1.56 2.25 1.30
C GLU A 109 -0.79 3.55 1.45
N LEU A 110 -1.31 4.61 0.88
CA LEU A 110 -0.69 5.93 0.90
C LEU A 110 -1.62 6.97 1.50
N SER A 111 -1.07 8.15 1.77
CA SER A 111 -1.87 9.29 2.17
C SER A 111 -3.00 9.52 1.18
N LYS A 112 -4.09 10.12 1.67
CA LYS A 112 -5.31 10.31 0.88
C LYS A 112 -5.08 11.12 -0.39
N GLU A 113 -4.08 12.01 -0.39
CA GLU A 113 -3.77 12.88 -1.52
C GLU A 113 -3.24 12.12 -2.74
N ALA A 114 -2.78 10.89 -2.55
CA ALA A 114 -2.25 10.08 -3.65
C ALA A 114 -3.34 9.52 -4.57
N PHE A 115 -4.59 9.48 -4.10
CA PHE A 115 -5.67 8.82 -4.84
C PHE A 115 -5.83 9.33 -6.28
N PRO A 116 -5.87 10.65 -6.52
CA PRO A 116 -6.02 11.16 -7.89
C PRO A 116 -4.72 11.14 -8.70
N VAL A 117 -3.58 10.91 -8.07
CA VAL A 117 -2.26 11.00 -8.71
C VAL A 117 -1.86 9.69 -9.37
N LEU A 118 -2.10 8.57 -8.70
CA LEU A 118 -1.78 7.24 -9.22
C LEU A 118 -3.04 6.58 -9.76
N ASN A 119 -2.92 5.92 -10.90
CA ASN A 119 -4.07 5.35 -11.62
C ASN A 119 -3.85 3.90 -11.99
N THR A 120 -4.96 3.18 -12.18
CA THR A 120 -4.93 1.82 -12.70
C THR A 120 -4.19 1.80 -14.03
N GLY A 121 -3.27 0.87 -14.18
CA GLY A 121 -2.41 0.75 -15.35
C GLY A 121 -1.03 1.39 -15.17
N ASP A 122 -0.84 2.21 -14.13
CA ASP A 122 0.47 2.80 -13.87
C ASP A 122 1.47 1.71 -13.48
N VAL A 123 2.68 1.82 -14.03
CA VAL A 123 3.78 0.91 -13.73
C VAL A 123 4.68 1.59 -12.71
N LEU A 124 4.93 0.89 -11.61
CA LEU A 124 5.73 1.41 -10.50
C LEU A 124 7.04 0.64 -10.39
N SER A 125 8.08 1.29 -9.92
CA SER A 125 9.30 0.63 -9.49
C SER A 125 9.50 0.85 -8.00
N PHE A 126 10.12 -0.12 -7.33
CA PHE A 126 10.32 -0.13 -5.90
C PHE A 126 11.81 -0.27 -5.63
N GLU A 127 12.42 0.75 -5.03
CA GLU A 127 13.86 0.78 -4.79
C GLU A 127 14.13 0.80 -3.29
N PRO A 128 14.88 -0.18 -2.76
CA PRO A 128 15.27 -0.14 -1.35
C PRO A 128 16.13 1.10 -1.07
N ILE A 129 15.91 1.69 0.08
CA ILE A 129 16.73 2.80 0.56
C ILE A 129 17.67 2.26 1.62
N ALA A 130 18.95 2.47 1.39
CA ALA A 130 19.99 2.02 2.30
C ALA A 130 20.02 2.85 3.59
#